data_83b237c977cbd4e5cc2fc63dfe50b95e
#
_entry.id   83b237c977cbd4e5cc2fc63dfe50b95e
#
_cell.length_a   1.000
_cell.length_b   1.000
_cell.length_c   1.000
_cell.angle_alpha   90.00
_cell.angle_beta   90.00
_cell.angle_gamma   90.00
#
_symmetry.space_group_name_H-M   'P 1'
#
loop_
_entity.id
_entity.type
_entity.pdbx_description
1 polymer ?
#
loop_
_entity_poly.entity_id
_entity_poly.type
_entity_poly.pdbx_seq_one_letter_code
_entity_poly.pdbx_strand_id
1 'polypeptide(L)'
;MIDLDEIVKKTTATYCHFDFPGGPNEARRLLDQLENHQWVGNGEWRSYPFITYEQVWQRFRKHQEMEHRVKQRPISLTAHHDALIYHYYAQYLSNCYEELLSQNPAIDRAAVAYRKSVPGMVRSNITVAKAAFDQIAK
;
A
#
# COMPACT_ATOMS: atom_id res chain seq x y z
N MET A 1 -8.32 -14.01 5.11
CA MET A 1 -7.45 -14.16 6.29
C MET A 1 -6.29 -13.18 6.13
N ILE A 2 -5.90 -12.50 7.21
CA ILE A 2 -4.75 -11.57 7.22
C ILE A 2 -3.47 -12.40 7.33
N ASP A 3 -2.48 -12.11 6.50
CA ASP A 3 -1.17 -12.77 6.54
C ASP A 3 -0.21 -11.93 7.39
N LEU A 4 -0.09 -12.29 8.67
CA LEU A 4 0.75 -11.58 9.63
C LEU A 4 2.24 -11.69 9.30
N ASP A 5 2.68 -12.81 8.74
CA ASP A 5 4.09 -13.02 8.38
C ASP A 5 4.49 -12.12 7.19
N GLU A 6 3.59 -11.93 6.22
CA GLU A 6 3.80 -10.96 5.13
C GLU A 6 3.90 -9.53 5.66
N ILE A 7 3.05 -9.15 6.64
CA ILE A 7 3.08 -7.83 7.25
C ILE A 7 4.41 -7.61 7.97
N VAL A 8 4.82 -8.54 8.82
CA VAL A 8 6.10 -8.46 9.54
C VAL A 8 7.27 -8.31 8.56
N LYS A 9 7.30 -9.09 7.49
CA LYS A 9 8.35 -9.03 6.48
C LYS A 9 8.41 -7.68 5.76
N LYS A 10 7.27 -7.08 5.47
CA LYS A 10 7.20 -5.76 4.79
C LYS A 10 7.61 -4.59 5.69
N THR A 11 7.36 -4.69 6.98
CA THR A 11 7.65 -3.62 7.94
C THR A 11 9.06 -3.64 8.50
N THR A 12 9.86 -4.66 8.20
CA THR A 12 11.29 -4.72 8.58
C THR A 12 12.20 -3.84 7.71
N ALA A 13 11.65 -3.08 6.76
CA ALA A 13 12.42 -2.09 6.00
C ALA A 13 12.93 -0.98 6.93
N THR A 14 14.24 -0.84 7.02
CA THR A 14 14.88 0.21 7.82
C THR A 14 14.92 1.52 7.07
N TYR A 15 14.32 2.56 7.63
CA TYR A 15 14.42 3.95 7.19
C TYR A 15 14.57 4.86 8.41
N CYS A 16 15.05 6.07 8.21
CA CYS A 16 15.24 7.01 9.31
C CYS A 16 13.89 7.55 9.81
N HIS A 17 13.57 7.25 11.06
CA HIS A 17 12.43 7.83 11.78
C HIS A 17 12.79 8.00 13.26
N PHE A 18 11.90 8.63 14.05
CA PHE A 18 12.11 8.85 15.49
C PHE A 18 12.03 7.58 16.33
N ASP A 19 11.33 6.57 15.84
CA ASP A 19 11.28 5.24 16.45
C ASP A 19 12.28 4.28 15.82
N PHE A 20 12.57 3.20 16.54
CA PHE A 20 13.38 2.11 16.00
C PHE A 20 12.46 1.02 15.40
N PRO A 21 12.89 0.38 14.30
CA PRO A 21 12.18 -0.78 13.81
C PRO A 21 12.18 -1.87 14.89
N GLY A 22 11.00 -2.27 15.33
CA GLY A 22 10.85 -3.37 16.27
C GLY A 22 11.30 -4.70 15.66
N GLY A 23 11.72 -5.63 16.52
CA GLY A 23 12.02 -7.00 16.09
C GLY A 23 10.75 -7.76 15.66
N PRO A 24 10.89 -8.91 14.94
CA PRO A 24 9.74 -9.70 14.48
C PRO A 24 8.79 -10.12 15.61
N ASN A 25 9.32 -10.40 16.81
CA ASN A 25 8.52 -10.78 17.97
C ASN A 25 7.67 -9.63 18.50
N GLU A 26 8.20 -8.42 18.49
CA GLU A 26 7.48 -7.20 18.90
C GLU A 26 6.37 -6.87 17.89
N ALA A 27 6.69 -6.95 16.60
CA ALA A 27 5.72 -6.77 15.53
C ALA A 27 4.57 -7.79 15.64
N ARG A 28 4.87 -9.06 15.91
CA ARG A 28 3.85 -10.09 16.08
C ARG A 28 2.96 -9.82 17.31
N ARG A 29 3.55 -9.44 18.45
CA ARG A 29 2.79 -9.09 19.65
C ARG A 29 1.83 -7.91 19.39
N LEU A 30 2.28 -6.92 18.63
CA LEU A 30 1.44 -5.78 18.26
C LEU A 30 0.27 -6.20 17.36
N LEU A 31 0.54 -7.07 16.38
CA LEU A 31 -0.51 -7.59 15.50
C LEU A 31 -1.54 -8.42 16.26
N ASP A 32 -1.12 -9.24 17.22
CA ASP A 32 -2.03 -10.00 18.10
C ASP A 32 -2.93 -9.06 18.92
N GLN A 33 -2.40 -7.91 19.37
CA GLN A 33 -3.20 -6.89 20.05
C GLN A 33 -4.22 -6.22 19.12
N LEU A 34 -3.86 -6.00 17.86
CA LEU A 34 -4.77 -5.45 16.85
C LEU A 34 -5.90 -6.42 16.51
N GLU A 35 -5.61 -7.72 16.39
CA GLU A 35 -6.63 -8.75 16.13
C GLU A 35 -7.66 -8.84 17.25
N ASN A 36 -7.25 -8.61 18.50
CA ASN A 36 -8.14 -8.60 19.64
C ASN A 36 -9.01 -7.31 19.77
N HIS A 37 -8.90 -6.39 18.82
CA HIS A 37 -9.71 -5.15 18.69
C HIS A 37 -9.73 -4.21 19.91
N GLN A 38 -8.96 -4.48 20.95
CA GLN A 38 -9.04 -3.71 22.21
C GLN A 38 -8.23 -2.43 22.18
N TRP A 39 -7.20 -2.36 21.35
CA TRP A 39 -6.18 -1.33 21.47
C TRP A 39 -6.51 -0.02 20.74
N VAL A 40 -7.02 -0.10 19.51
CA VAL A 40 -7.36 1.10 18.71
C VAL A 40 -8.65 1.75 19.20
N GLY A 41 -9.63 0.93 19.64
CA GLY A 41 -10.92 1.42 20.14
C GLY A 41 -10.85 2.16 21.47
N ASN A 42 -9.86 1.89 22.30
CA ASN A 42 -9.70 2.48 23.63
C ASN A 42 -8.93 3.82 23.62
N GLY A 43 -8.49 4.32 22.45
CA GLY A 43 -7.75 5.57 22.35
C GLY A 43 -6.34 5.54 22.96
N GLU A 44 -5.83 4.35 23.27
CA GLU A 44 -4.49 4.17 23.84
C GLU A 44 -3.38 4.32 22.80
N TRP A 45 -3.73 4.15 21.52
CA TRP A 45 -2.77 4.33 20.45
C TRP A 45 -2.58 5.81 20.10
N ARG A 46 -1.33 6.25 20.16
CA ARG A 46 -0.90 7.57 19.69
C ARG A 46 0.10 7.40 18.56
N SER A 47 -0.24 7.91 17.39
CA SER A 47 0.66 7.91 16.25
C SER A 47 1.79 8.92 16.44
N TYR A 48 2.98 8.58 15.93
CA TYR A 48 4.06 9.54 15.77
C TYR A 48 3.79 10.50 14.61
N PRO A 49 4.34 11.73 14.63
CA PRO A 49 4.23 12.63 13.50
C PRO A 49 4.95 12.06 12.27
N PHE A 50 4.41 12.32 11.08
CA PHE A 50 5.08 11.95 9.83
C PHE A 50 6.32 12.81 9.60
N ILE A 51 7.39 12.19 9.07
CA ILE A 51 8.53 12.91 8.49
C ILE A 51 8.21 13.14 7.02
N THR A 52 8.07 14.41 6.61
CA THR A 52 7.71 14.76 5.24
C THR A 52 8.89 15.39 4.51
N TYR A 53 9.13 14.96 3.26
CA TYR A 53 10.12 15.55 2.37
C TYR A 53 9.58 15.60 0.94
N GLU A 54 10.16 16.45 0.12
CA GLU A 54 9.82 16.55 -1.29
C GLU A 54 10.77 15.70 -2.14
N GLN A 55 10.20 14.80 -2.91
CA GLN A 55 10.94 14.07 -3.92
C GLN A 55 10.76 14.75 -5.28
N VAL A 56 11.87 15.14 -5.87
CA VAL A 56 11.90 15.89 -7.14
C VAL A 56 12.42 15.00 -8.26
N TRP A 57 11.66 14.86 -9.33
CA TRP A 57 12.08 14.17 -10.55
C TRP A 57 12.16 15.14 -11.71
N GLN A 58 13.29 15.10 -12.43
CA GLN A 58 13.43 15.80 -13.70
C GLN A 58 13.30 14.80 -14.84
N ARG A 59 12.44 15.07 -15.81
CA ARG A 59 12.36 14.28 -17.05
C ARG A 59 13.28 14.87 -18.09
N PHE A 60 14.33 14.14 -18.43
CA PHE A 60 15.17 14.45 -19.60
C PHE A 60 14.48 13.92 -20.87
N ARG A 61 14.14 14.78 -21.82
CA ARG A 61 13.76 14.39 -23.20
C ARG A 61 14.88 14.85 -24.15
N LYS A 62 15.38 13.91 -24.94
CA LYS A 62 16.61 14.03 -25.73
C LYS A 62 16.54 15.01 -26.90
N HIS A 63 15.43 15.64 -27.28
CA HIS A 63 15.28 16.44 -28.50
C HIS A 63 14.28 17.61 -28.44
N GLN A 64 14.04 18.20 -27.29
CA GLN A 64 13.22 19.42 -27.25
C GLN A 64 13.84 20.42 -26.29
N GLU A 65 14.09 21.63 -26.74
CA GLU A 65 14.21 22.81 -25.90
C GLU A 65 12.90 22.96 -25.15
N MET A 66 12.82 22.38 -23.98
CA MET A 66 11.59 22.33 -23.22
C MET A 66 11.82 22.76 -21.80
N GLU A 67 10.90 23.60 -21.36
CA GLU A 67 10.61 23.79 -19.94
C GLU A 67 10.84 22.49 -19.20
N HIS A 68 11.80 22.51 -18.28
CA HIS A 68 12.08 21.40 -17.40
C HIS A 68 10.84 21.14 -16.54
N ARG A 69 9.99 20.19 -16.94
CA ARG A 69 8.88 19.77 -16.12
C ARG A 69 9.40 19.00 -14.92
N VAL A 70 9.60 19.76 -13.87
CA VAL A 70 9.93 19.22 -12.56
C VAL A 70 8.67 18.63 -11.95
N LYS A 71 8.67 17.35 -11.66
CA LYS A 71 7.60 16.69 -10.91
C LYS A 71 7.99 16.61 -9.45
N GLN A 72 7.31 17.34 -8.61
CA GLN A 72 7.47 17.29 -7.16
C GLN A 72 6.40 16.39 -6.55
N ARG A 73 6.79 15.55 -5.62
CA ARG A 73 5.87 14.73 -4.84
C ARG A 73 6.21 14.85 -3.36
N PRO A 74 5.28 15.29 -2.53
CA PRO A 74 5.46 15.18 -1.09
C PRO A 74 5.43 13.68 -0.71
N ILE A 75 6.45 13.24 -0.03
CA ILE A 75 6.56 11.88 0.52
C ILE A 75 6.51 12.01 2.03
N SER A 76 5.65 11.24 2.66
CA SER A 76 5.54 11.19 4.11
C SER A 76 5.96 9.79 4.60
N LEU A 77 6.95 9.77 5.49
CA LEU A 77 7.39 8.56 6.18
C LEU A 77 6.65 8.46 7.50
N THR A 78 6.03 7.35 7.74
CA THR A 78 5.40 7.01 9.01
C THR A 78 6.40 6.34 9.93
N ALA A 79 6.17 6.36 11.25
CA ALA A 79 6.92 5.57 12.20
C ALA A 79 6.81 4.07 11.88
N HIS A 80 7.84 3.28 12.21
CA HIS A 80 7.85 1.84 11.94
C HIS A 80 6.69 1.11 12.63
N HIS A 81 6.40 1.50 13.86
CA HIS A 81 5.27 0.99 14.63
C HIS A 81 3.93 1.30 13.96
N ASP A 82 3.74 2.55 13.51
CA ASP A 82 2.51 2.98 12.82
C ASP A 82 2.39 2.32 11.44
N ALA A 83 3.52 2.09 10.74
CA ALA A 83 3.54 1.39 9.46
C ALA A 83 2.96 -0.03 9.58
N LEU A 84 3.25 -0.73 10.67
CA LEU A 84 2.72 -2.06 10.95
C LEU A 84 1.19 -2.02 11.04
N ILE A 85 0.64 -1.04 11.76
CA ILE A 85 -0.79 -0.85 11.93
C ILE A 85 -1.45 -0.53 10.59
N TYR A 86 -0.85 0.38 9.80
CA TYR A 86 -1.37 0.71 8.46
C TYR A 86 -1.35 -0.48 7.52
N HIS A 87 -0.31 -1.32 7.55
CA HIS A 87 -0.25 -2.54 6.75
C HIS A 87 -1.32 -3.56 7.15
N TYR A 88 -1.58 -3.71 8.44
CA TYR A 88 -2.66 -4.57 8.94
C TYR A 88 -4.02 -4.13 8.40
N TYR A 89 -4.37 -2.86 8.58
CA TYR A 89 -5.66 -2.34 8.10
C TYR A 89 -5.74 -2.30 6.58
N ALA A 90 -4.65 -2.02 5.86
CA ALA A 90 -4.62 -2.09 4.41
C ALA A 90 -4.93 -3.50 3.92
N GLN A 91 -4.40 -4.54 4.56
CA GLN A 91 -4.69 -5.92 4.20
C GLN A 91 -6.12 -6.31 4.57
N TYR A 92 -6.62 -5.86 5.73
CA TYR A 92 -8.00 -6.05 6.15
C TYR A 92 -8.99 -5.44 5.14
N LEU A 93 -8.82 -4.15 4.82
CA LEU A 93 -9.67 -3.45 3.85
C LEU A 93 -9.59 -4.06 2.45
N SER A 94 -8.40 -4.49 2.03
CA SER A 94 -8.23 -5.19 0.76
C SER A 94 -9.00 -6.51 0.71
N ASN A 95 -9.05 -7.26 1.82
CA ASN A 95 -9.86 -8.49 1.90
C ASN A 95 -11.36 -8.17 1.79
N CYS A 96 -11.86 -7.18 2.54
CA CYS A 96 -13.25 -6.75 2.48
C CYS A 96 -13.62 -6.27 1.05
N TYR A 97 -12.71 -5.54 0.41
CA TYR A 97 -12.91 -5.06 -0.96
C TYR A 97 -13.06 -6.20 -1.97
N GLU A 98 -12.16 -7.20 -1.94
CA GLU A 98 -12.26 -8.36 -2.81
C GLU A 98 -13.54 -9.19 -2.54
N GLU A 99 -13.95 -9.30 -1.29
CA GLU A 99 -15.20 -9.98 -0.92
C GLU A 99 -16.43 -9.26 -1.51
N LEU A 100 -16.51 -7.93 -1.35
CA LEU A 100 -17.59 -7.12 -1.93
C LEU A 100 -17.64 -7.24 -3.46
N LEU A 101 -16.49 -7.24 -4.12
CA LEU A 101 -16.42 -7.39 -5.58
C LEU A 101 -16.87 -8.77 -6.03
N SER A 102 -16.53 -9.81 -5.28
CA SER A 102 -16.94 -11.20 -5.61
C SER A 102 -18.46 -11.40 -5.63
N GLN A 103 -19.19 -10.56 -4.88
CA GLN A 103 -20.65 -10.59 -4.83
C GLN A 103 -21.31 -9.96 -6.08
N ASN A 104 -20.57 -9.17 -6.86
CA ASN A 104 -21.09 -8.52 -8.06
C ASN A 104 -20.14 -8.67 -9.27
N PRO A 105 -20.36 -9.68 -10.13
CA PRO A 105 -19.47 -9.96 -11.26
C PRO A 105 -19.32 -8.82 -12.27
N ALA A 106 -20.32 -7.93 -12.38
CA ALA A 106 -20.22 -6.77 -13.27
C ALA A 106 -19.24 -5.72 -12.72
N ILE A 107 -19.33 -5.44 -11.42
CA ILE A 107 -18.42 -4.52 -10.74
C ILE A 107 -17.01 -5.13 -10.65
N ASP A 108 -16.92 -6.45 -10.39
CA ASP A 108 -15.62 -7.16 -10.33
C ASP A 108 -14.83 -7.03 -11.63
N ARG A 109 -15.50 -7.12 -12.78
CA ARG A 109 -14.85 -6.91 -14.09
C ARG A 109 -14.44 -5.47 -14.36
N ALA A 110 -15.22 -4.51 -13.88
CA ALA A 110 -14.94 -3.08 -14.07
C ALA A 110 -13.88 -2.54 -13.11
N ALA A 111 -13.75 -3.12 -11.92
CA ALA A 111 -12.81 -2.69 -10.89
C ALA A 111 -11.38 -3.15 -11.22
N VAL A 112 -10.54 -2.23 -11.66
CA VAL A 112 -9.15 -2.53 -12.08
C VAL A 112 -8.09 -2.05 -11.10
N ALA A 113 -8.43 -1.11 -10.21
CA ALA A 113 -7.51 -0.52 -9.24
C ALA A 113 -7.57 -1.25 -7.89
N TYR A 114 -6.45 -1.23 -7.17
CA TYR A 114 -6.32 -1.77 -5.80
C TYR A 114 -6.65 -3.25 -5.63
N ARG A 115 -6.57 -4.01 -6.72
CA ARG A 115 -6.84 -5.45 -6.72
C ARG A 115 -5.66 -6.24 -6.16
N LYS A 116 -5.95 -7.32 -5.45
CA LYS A 116 -4.93 -8.28 -5.05
C LYS A 116 -4.34 -8.98 -6.28
N SER A 117 -3.02 -9.14 -6.26
CA SER A 117 -2.34 -10.00 -7.24
C SER A 117 -2.73 -11.46 -6.98
N VAL A 118 -3.22 -12.13 -8.02
CA VAL A 118 -3.48 -13.56 -7.98
C VAL A 118 -2.28 -14.27 -8.58
N PRO A 119 -1.78 -15.39 -8.00
CA PRO A 119 -0.70 -16.16 -8.59
C PRO A 119 -1.03 -16.52 -10.05
N GLY A 120 -0.11 -16.21 -10.97
CA GLY A 120 -0.31 -16.43 -12.42
C GLY A 120 -1.06 -15.33 -13.18
N MET A 121 -1.61 -14.32 -12.49
CA MET A 121 -2.28 -13.19 -13.13
C MET A 121 -1.68 -11.87 -12.63
N VAL A 122 -0.81 -11.28 -13.46
CA VAL A 122 -0.27 -9.94 -13.16
C VAL A 122 -1.35 -8.90 -13.51
N ARG A 123 -2.08 -8.43 -12.52
CA ARG A 123 -3.01 -7.29 -12.65
C ARG A 123 -2.25 -5.98 -12.48
N SER A 124 -1.52 -5.57 -13.50
CA SER A 124 -0.91 -4.23 -13.54
C SER A 124 -1.78 -3.28 -14.37
N ASN A 125 -1.64 -1.97 -14.16
CA ASN A 125 -2.31 -0.97 -14.99
C ASN A 125 -1.98 -1.16 -16.48
N ILE A 126 -0.80 -1.69 -16.80
CA ILE A 126 -0.35 -1.97 -18.16
C ILE A 126 -1.13 -3.14 -18.75
N THR A 127 -1.29 -4.24 -18.00
CA THR A 127 -2.03 -5.43 -18.48
C THR A 127 -3.52 -5.12 -18.69
N VAL A 128 -4.10 -4.30 -17.81
CA VAL A 128 -5.50 -3.86 -17.95
C VAL A 128 -5.67 -2.93 -19.15
N ALA A 129 -4.78 -1.94 -19.32
CA ALA A 129 -4.80 -1.06 -20.48
C ALA A 129 -4.63 -1.85 -21.80
N LYS A 130 -3.71 -2.81 -21.85
CA LYS A 130 -3.54 -3.69 -23.00
C LYS A 130 -4.82 -4.46 -23.33
N ALA A 131 -5.44 -5.08 -22.33
CA ALA A 131 -6.70 -5.82 -22.54
C ALA A 131 -7.82 -4.94 -23.08
N ALA A 132 -7.93 -3.68 -22.60
CA ALA A 132 -8.89 -2.70 -23.11
C ALA A 132 -8.60 -2.35 -24.59
N PHE A 133 -7.34 -2.09 -24.95
CA PHE A 133 -6.95 -1.84 -26.34
C PHE A 133 -7.23 -3.04 -27.26
N ASP A 134 -6.96 -4.25 -26.81
CA ASP A 134 -7.20 -5.49 -27.57
C ASP A 134 -8.72 -5.72 -27.82
N GLN A 135 -9.59 -5.20 -26.94
CA GLN A 135 -11.04 -5.23 -27.14
C GLN A 135 -11.55 -4.17 -28.12
N ILE A 136 -10.93 -2.99 -28.16
CA ILE A 136 -11.32 -1.91 -29.08
C ILE A 136 -10.84 -2.19 -30.50
N ALA A 137 -9.73 -2.91 -30.66
CA ALA A 137 -9.12 -3.25 -31.95
C ALA A 137 -9.81 -4.42 -32.68
N LYS A 138 -10.81 -5.06 -32.08
CA LYS A 138 -11.64 -6.11 -32.69
C LYS A 138 -12.88 -5.53 -33.36
#